data_4a5f442123eef71e98cec3a2dbe79b6a
#
_entry.id   4a5f442123eef71e98cec3a2dbe79b6a
#
_cell.length_a   1.000
_cell.length_b   1.000
_cell.length_c   1.000
_cell.angle_alpha   90.00
_cell.angle_beta   90.00
_cell.angle_gamma   90.00
#
_symmetry.space_group_name_H-M   'P 1'
#
loop_
_entity.id
_entity.type
_entity.pdbx_description
1 polymer ?
#
loop_
_entity_poly.entity_id
_entity_poly.type
_entity_poly.pdbx_seq_one_letter_code
_entity_poly.pdbx_strand_id
1 'polypeptide(L)'
;MKDVTRVIALAVFAMSMSGCKNVAPDADQAAVIANPDAASRAALQQTVNTALHTVVTLADDALTDTSVLIVERKIPQSIEGSPAQGRNMEMPIQFRLVTDGTNCILVDQRDESRHILADTRCVAEKKR
;
A
#
# COMPACT_ATOMS: atom_id res chain seq x y z
N MET A 1 75.35 11.15 -16.94
CA MET A 1 74.25 11.95 -16.33
C MET A 1 72.96 11.34 -16.80
N LYS A 2 72.32 10.65 -15.97
CA LYS A 2 71.05 10.03 -16.30
C LYS A 2 69.95 10.69 -15.47
N ASP A 3 69.20 11.49 -16.17
CA ASP A 3 68.04 12.09 -15.57
C ASP A 3 66.98 11.03 -15.39
N VAL A 4 66.83 10.64 -14.16
CA VAL A 4 65.75 9.74 -13.78
C VAL A 4 64.53 10.62 -13.57
N THR A 5 63.78 10.78 -14.64
CA THR A 5 62.46 11.41 -14.53
C THR A 5 61.53 10.47 -13.79
N ARG A 6 61.39 10.71 -12.51
CA ARG A 6 60.34 10.05 -11.71
C ARG A 6 59.00 10.59 -12.14
N VAL A 7 58.36 9.88 -12.98
CA VAL A 7 56.93 10.07 -13.23
C VAL A 7 56.18 9.59 -12.01
N ILE A 8 55.81 10.52 -11.16
CA ILE A 8 54.90 10.24 -10.08
C ILE A 8 53.51 10.19 -10.71
N ALA A 9 53.07 8.99 -11.00
CA ALA A 9 51.68 8.76 -11.36
C ALA A 9 50.80 9.00 -10.11
N LEU A 10 50.22 10.18 -10.03
CA LEU A 10 49.14 10.46 -9.11
C LEU A 10 47.93 9.66 -9.58
N ALA A 11 47.74 8.48 -8.97
CA ALA A 11 46.50 7.76 -9.09
C ALA A 11 45.43 8.54 -8.30
N VAL A 12 44.68 9.35 -9.04
CA VAL A 12 43.46 9.94 -8.52
C VAL A 12 42.45 8.81 -8.32
N PHE A 13 42.38 8.31 -7.11
CA PHE A 13 41.36 7.36 -6.70
C PHE A 13 40.04 8.15 -6.63
N ALA A 14 39.31 8.18 -7.71
CA ALA A 14 37.95 8.66 -7.72
C ALA A 14 37.13 7.67 -6.87
N MET A 15 36.95 8.00 -5.60
CA MET A 15 35.96 7.34 -4.77
C MET A 15 34.59 7.69 -5.35
N SER A 16 34.10 6.78 -6.17
CA SER A 16 32.70 6.77 -6.53
C SER A 16 31.90 6.49 -5.25
N MET A 17 31.45 7.55 -4.61
CA MET A 17 30.41 7.43 -3.61
C MET A 17 29.16 6.95 -4.33
N SER A 18 29.00 5.65 -4.43
CA SER A 18 27.72 5.02 -4.70
C SER A 18 26.83 5.38 -3.52
N GLY A 19 26.18 6.52 -3.61
CA GLY A 19 25.12 6.85 -2.68
C GLY A 19 24.09 5.77 -2.80
N CYS A 20 24.02 4.85 -1.82
CA CYS A 20 22.86 4.04 -1.62
C CYS A 20 21.70 5.01 -1.45
N LYS A 21 20.90 5.16 -2.48
CA LYS A 21 19.57 5.73 -2.30
C LYS A 21 18.81 4.70 -1.48
N ASN A 22 18.93 4.83 -0.18
CA ASN A 22 17.97 4.22 0.71
C ASN A 22 16.64 4.84 0.35
N VAL A 23 15.88 4.14 -0.49
CA VAL A 23 14.47 4.42 -0.63
C VAL A 23 13.91 4.13 0.75
N ALA A 24 13.75 5.20 1.54
CA ALA A 24 13.14 5.07 2.85
C ALA A 24 11.79 4.38 2.69
N PRO A 25 11.40 3.46 3.59
CA PRO A 25 10.08 2.84 3.57
C PRO A 25 8.93 3.87 3.62
N ASP A 26 9.24 5.12 3.89
CA ASP A 26 8.32 6.26 3.88
C ASP A 26 8.04 6.82 2.47
N ALA A 27 8.56 6.20 1.41
CA ALA A 27 8.25 6.59 0.03
C ALA A 27 6.78 6.33 -0.35
N ASP A 28 6.08 5.49 0.40
CA ASP A 28 4.67 5.23 0.20
C ASP A 28 3.83 6.40 0.71
N GLN A 29 3.05 6.98 -0.18
CA GLN A 29 2.12 8.05 0.15
C GLN A 29 0.70 7.52 0.23
N ALA A 30 -0.06 8.01 1.20
CA ALA A 30 -1.49 7.77 1.24
C ALA A 30 -2.14 8.20 -0.08
N ALA A 31 -2.95 7.35 -0.66
CA ALA A 31 -3.49 7.53 -2.00
C ALA A 31 -4.98 7.26 -2.07
N VAL A 32 -5.60 7.78 -3.12
CA VAL A 32 -6.98 7.49 -3.50
C VAL A 32 -7.03 7.02 -4.94
N ILE A 33 -8.06 6.25 -5.29
CA ILE A 33 -8.25 5.75 -6.65
C ILE A 33 -8.68 6.91 -7.55
N ALA A 34 -7.90 7.14 -8.60
CA ALA A 34 -8.18 8.20 -9.58
C ALA A 34 -9.14 7.76 -10.69
N ASN A 35 -9.23 6.45 -10.97
CA ASN A 35 -10.07 5.89 -12.02
C ASN A 35 -11.06 4.86 -11.46
N PRO A 36 -12.14 5.28 -10.80
CA PRO A 36 -13.13 4.36 -10.23
C PRO A 36 -14.02 3.74 -11.31
N ASP A 37 -13.42 2.94 -12.16
CA ASP A 37 -14.10 2.20 -13.23
C ASP A 37 -14.38 0.73 -12.84
N ALA A 38 -15.00 -0.03 -13.75
CA ALA A 38 -15.33 -1.41 -13.48
C ALA A 38 -14.10 -2.28 -13.22
N ALA A 39 -12.98 -2.01 -13.90
CA ALA A 39 -11.75 -2.78 -13.75
C ALA A 39 -11.07 -2.52 -12.41
N SER A 40 -10.95 -1.26 -12.00
CA SER A 40 -10.36 -0.89 -10.70
C SER A 40 -11.20 -1.37 -9.53
N ARG A 41 -12.52 -1.27 -9.63
CA ARG A 41 -13.45 -1.79 -8.60
C ARG A 41 -13.38 -3.29 -8.47
N ALA A 42 -13.31 -4.01 -9.58
CA ALA A 42 -13.13 -5.46 -9.59
C ALA A 42 -11.81 -5.88 -8.97
N ALA A 43 -10.72 -5.20 -9.29
CA ALA A 43 -9.41 -5.46 -8.70
C ALA A 43 -9.42 -5.24 -7.18
N LEU A 44 -10.00 -4.14 -6.71
CA LEU A 44 -10.14 -3.85 -5.29
C LEU A 44 -11.00 -4.91 -4.58
N GLN A 45 -12.15 -5.24 -5.15
CA GLN A 45 -13.07 -6.24 -4.60
C GLN A 45 -12.41 -7.60 -4.48
N GLN A 46 -11.71 -8.04 -5.51
CA GLN A 46 -11.01 -9.32 -5.51
C GLN A 46 -9.87 -9.34 -4.48
N THR A 47 -9.10 -8.28 -4.41
CA THR A 47 -7.98 -8.19 -3.45
C THR A 47 -8.47 -8.25 -2.02
N VAL A 48 -9.53 -7.52 -1.68
CA VAL A 48 -10.12 -7.53 -0.33
C VAL A 48 -10.71 -8.89 -0.01
N ASN A 49 -11.46 -9.49 -0.93
CA ASN A 49 -12.02 -10.83 -0.72
C ASN A 49 -10.94 -11.89 -0.47
N THR A 50 -9.84 -11.81 -1.21
CA THR A 50 -8.70 -12.71 -1.05
C THR A 50 -8.02 -12.51 0.30
N ALA A 51 -7.79 -11.27 0.70
CA ALA A 51 -7.15 -10.94 1.97
C ALA A 51 -8.00 -11.36 3.18
N LEU A 52 -9.32 -11.27 3.05
CA LEU A 52 -10.27 -11.62 4.12
C LEU A 52 -10.72 -13.09 4.07
N HIS A 53 -10.39 -13.82 3.01
CA HIS A 53 -10.88 -15.19 2.76
C HIS A 53 -12.42 -15.30 2.80
N THR A 54 -13.09 -14.23 2.41
CA THR A 54 -14.55 -14.16 2.38
C THR A 54 -15.00 -13.11 1.37
N VAL A 55 -16.25 -13.20 0.97
CA VAL A 55 -16.84 -12.21 0.07
C VAL A 55 -17.44 -11.07 0.87
N VAL A 56 -17.00 -9.87 0.60
CA VAL A 56 -17.54 -8.63 1.18
C VAL A 56 -18.05 -7.73 0.05
N THR A 57 -19.02 -6.90 0.34
CA THR A 57 -19.51 -5.89 -0.60
C THR A 57 -18.88 -4.55 -0.27
N LEU A 58 -18.21 -3.96 -1.26
CA LEU A 58 -17.62 -2.65 -1.14
C LEU A 58 -18.50 -1.60 -1.82
N ALA A 59 -18.47 -0.38 -1.30
CA ALA A 59 -19.11 0.75 -1.96
C ALA A 59 -18.41 1.07 -3.29
N ASP A 60 -19.17 1.58 -4.26
CA ASP A 60 -18.63 1.93 -5.58
C ASP A 60 -17.59 3.04 -5.54
N ASP A 61 -17.66 3.88 -4.52
CA ASP A 61 -16.74 4.99 -4.28
C ASP A 61 -15.66 4.67 -3.24
N ALA A 62 -15.50 3.40 -2.87
CA ALA A 62 -14.48 2.99 -1.90
C ALA A 62 -13.09 3.46 -2.32
N LEU A 63 -12.36 4.08 -1.39
CA LEU A 63 -11.01 4.60 -1.60
C LEU A 63 -10.89 5.70 -2.68
N THR A 64 -11.96 6.40 -2.99
CA THR A 64 -11.93 7.53 -3.93
C THR A 64 -11.73 8.87 -3.23
N ASP A 65 -12.19 9.02 -2.00
CA ASP A 65 -12.06 10.23 -1.19
C ASP A 65 -11.05 10.10 -0.06
N THR A 66 -10.88 8.91 0.44
CA THR A 66 -10.01 8.60 1.57
C THR A 66 -9.13 7.40 1.26
N SER A 67 -7.93 7.39 1.81
CA SER A 67 -6.99 6.29 1.69
C SER A 67 -7.29 5.11 2.62
N VAL A 68 -8.28 5.21 3.47
CA VAL A 68 -8.63 4.18 4.45
C VAL A 68 -9.95 3.51 4.07
N LEU A 69 -9.92 2.20 3.98
CA LEU A 69 -11.09 1.35 3.81
C LEU A 69 -11.35 0.60 5.09
N ILE A 70 -12.54 0.78 5.65
CA ILE A 70 -12.97 0.09 6.87
C ILE A 70 -13.98 -0.99 6.47
N VAL A 71 -13.69 -2.23 6.83
CA VAL A 71 -14.58 -3.36 6.60
C VAL A 71 -15.12 -3.82 7.95
N GLU A 72 -16.42 -3.65 8.13
CA GLU A 72 -17.09 -4.13 9.33
C GLU A 72 -17.32 -5.62 9.25
N ARG A 73 -16.98 -6.32 10.32
CA ARG A 73 -17.33 -7.74 10.44
C ARG A 73 -18.80 -7.88 10.75
N LYS A 74 -19.51 -8.64 9.91
CA LYS A 74 -20.86 -9.04 10.25
C LYS A 74 -20.82 -10.02 11.41
N ILE A 75 -21.43 -9.64 12.51
CA ILE A 75 -21.64 -10.55 13.64
C ILE A 75 -22.67 -11.60 13.21
N PRO A 76 -22.34 -12.91 13.28
CA PRO A 76 -23.34 -13.92 13.02
C PRO A 76 -24.49 -13.74 14.00
N GLN A 77 -25.69 -13.53 13.48
CA GLN A 77 -26.88 -13.53 14.30
C GLN A 77 -27.16 -14.97 14.75
N SER A 78 -27.46 -15.14 16.03
CA SER A 78 -27.90 -16.44 16.49
C SER A 78 -29.24 -16.82 15.84
N ILE A 79 -29.50 -18.10 15.70
CA ILE A 79 -30.71 -18.67 15.07
C ILE A 79 -32.01 -18.10 15.65
N GLU A 80 -31.96 -17.56 16.85
CA GLU A 80 -33.13 -17.01 17.58
C GLU A 80 -33.27 -15.47 17.40
N GLY A 81 -32.48 -14.85 16.55
CA GLY A 81 -32.55 -13.41 16.33
C GLY A 81 -31.97 -12.56 17.45
N SER A 82 -31.45 -13.16 18.50
CA SER A 82 -30.71 -12.47 19.54
C SER A 82 -29.25 -12.31 19.14
N PRO A 83 -28.64 -11.15 19.36
CA PRO A 83 -27.20 -11.03 19.08
C PRO A 83 -26.44 -12.03 19.93
N ALA A 84 -25.56 -12.82 19.31
CA ALA A 84 -24.65 -13.68 20.01
C ALA A 84 -23.94 -12.89 21.11
N GLN A 85 -23.94 -13.40 22.29
CA GLN A 85 -23.58 -12.71 23.52
C GLN A 85 -22.20 -12.04 23.48
N GLY A 86 -22.16 -10.85 23.97
CA GLY A 86 -20.96 -10.06 24.21
C GLY A 86 -20.83 -8.91 23.25
N ARG A 87 -20.37 -7.80 23.75
CA ARG A 87 -19.89 -6.73 22.94
C ARG A 87 -18.76 -7.29 22.08
N ASN A 88 -18.97 -7.34 20.79
CA ASN A 88 -17.89 -7.71 19.90
C ASN A 88 -16.85 -6.60 19.94
N MET A 89 -15.82 -6.81 20.75
CA MET A 89 -14.71 -5.87 20.88
C MET A 89 -13.67 -6.05 19.76
N GLU A 90 -14.01 -6.85 18.75
CA GLU A 90 -13.15 -6.96 17.59
C GLU A 90 -13.13 -5.66 16.82
N MET A 91 -11.95 -5.12 16.66
CA MET A 91 -11.74 -3.91 15.86
C MET A 91 -12.12 -4.18 14.41
N PRO A 92 -12.75 -3.21 13.72
CA PRO A 92 -12.99 -3.34 12.29
C PRO A 92 -11.67 -3.55 11.55
N ILE A 93 -11.74 -4.30 10.45
CA ILE A 93 -10.58 -4.53 9.61
C ILE A 93 -10.33 -3.28 8.78
N GLN A 94 -9.11 -2.78 8.80
CA GLN A 94 -8.73 -1.60 8.03
C GLN A 94 -7.70 -1.95 6.96
N PHE A 95 -7.93 -1.41 5.77
CA PHE A 95 -6.97 -1.38 4.68
C PHE A 95 -6.59 0.06 4.41
N ARG A 96 -5.36 0.26 3.99
CA ARG A 96 -4.87 1.56 3.58
C ARG A 96 -4.36 1.48 2.14
N LEU A 97 -4.80 2.41 1.32
CA LEU A 97 -4.28 2.56 -0.02
C LEU A 97 -3.09 3.51 -0.01
N VAL A 98 -2.00 3.06 -0.58
CA VAL A 98 -0.77 3.85 -0.74
C VAL A 98 -0.28 3.76 -2.18
N THR A 99 0.51 4.72 -2.59
CA THR A 99 1.21 4.69 -3.87
C THR A 99 2.70 4.88 -3.67
N ASP A 100 3.48 4.13 -4.45
CA ASP A 100 4.93 4.31 -4.56
C ASP A 100 5.33 5.27 -5.69
N GLY A 101 4.34 5.90 -6.31
CA GLY A 101 4.49 6.74 -7.50
C GLY A 101 4.17 6.02 -8.82
N THR A 102 4.17 4.69 -8.83
CA THR A 102 3.90 3.86 -10.01
C THR A 102 2.72 2.91 -9.80
N ASN A 103 2.66 2.26 -8.65
CA ASN A 103 1.66 1.27 -8.32
C ASN A 103 0.69 1.77 -7.27
N CYS A 104 -0.53 1.25 -7.32
CA CYS A 104 -1.49 1.34 -6.23
C CYS A 104 -1.35 0.10 -5.36
N ILE A 105 -1.11 0.29 -4.08
CA ILE A 105 -0.84 -0.79 -3.14
C ILE A 105 -1.85 -0.73 -2.02
N LEU A 106 -2.58 -1.81 -1.84
CA LEU A 106 -3.51 -1.96 -0.70
C LEU A 106 -2.77 -2.67 0.44
N VAL A 107 -2.69 -2.01 1.57
CA VAL A 107 -2.02 -2.53 2.76
C VAL A 107 -3.05 -2.97 3.78
N ASP A 108 -3.01 -4.24 4.16
CA ASP A 108 -3.82 -4.77 5.26
C ASP A 108 -3.19 -4.35 6.59
N GLN A 109 -3.89 -3.54 7.36
CA GLN A 109 -3.37 -3.00 8.61
C GLN A 109 -3.23 -4.03 9.74
N ARG A 110 -3.76 -5.25 9.56
CA ARG A 110 -3.63 -6.32 10.56
C ARG A 110 -2.22 -6.90 10.60
N ASP A 111 -1.61 -7.09 9.43
CA ASP A 111 -0.33 -7.79 9.25
C ASP A 111 0.65 -7.03 8.35
N GLU A 112 0.25 -5.84 7.89
CA GLU A 112 1.02 -5.00 6.96
C GLU A 112 1.31 -5.67 5.61
N SER A 113 0.53 -6.68 5.23
CA SER A 113 0.64 -7.30 3.92
C SER A 113 0.26 -6.32 2.81
N ARG A 114 1.00 -6.37 1.71
CA ARG A 114 0.91 -5.42 0.61
C ARG A 114 0.38 -6.13 -0.63
N HIS A 115 -0.65 -5.56 -1.24
CA HIS A 115 -1.28 -6.11 -2.43
C HIS A 115 -1.33 -5.05 -3.53
N ILE A 116 -0.70 -5.33 -4.65
CA ILE A 116 -0.73 -4.43 -5.81
C ILE A 116 -2.09 -4.57 -6.49
N LEU A 117 -2.77 -3.45 -6.71
CA LEU A 117 -4.04 -3.42 -7.44
C LEU A 117 -3.78 -3.32 -8.95
N ALA A 118 -4.28 -4.32 -9.69
CA ALA A 118 -4.22 -4.29 -11.14
C ALA A 118 -5.19 -3.24 -11.72
N ASP A 119 -4.89 -2.76 -12.92
CA ASP A 119 -5.76 -1.85 -13.69
C ASP A 119 -6.27 -0.63 -12.90
N THR A 120 -5.51 -0.20 -11.90
CA THR A 120 -5.88 0.87 -10.98
C THR A 120 -4.82 1.96 -11.02
N ARG A 121 -5.29 3.20 -11.20
CA ARG A 121 -4.46 4.39 -11.03
C ARG A 121 -4.85 5.08 -9.74
N CYS A 122 -3.87 5.52 -9.00
CA CYS A 122 -4.08 6.28 -7.79
C CYS A 122 -3.23 7.54 -7.78
N VAL A 123 -3.71 8.50 -7.02
CA VAL A 123 -3.03 9.77 -6.79
C VAL A 123 -2.91 9.97 -5.29
N ALA A 124 -1.94 10.78 -4.88
CA ALA A 124 -1.77 11.10 -3.48
C ALA A 124 -3.05 11.72 -2.90
N GLU A 125 -3.44 11.25 -1.71
CA GLU A 125 -4.57 11.82 -0.98
C GLU A 125 -4.25 13.28 -0.63
N LYS A 126 -5.17 14.18 -0.96
CA LYS A 126 -5.03 15.59 -0.56
C LYS A 126 -5.33 15.72 0.92
N LYS A 127 -4.38 16.23 1.68
CA LYS A 127 -4.63 16.64 3.06
C LYS A 127 -5.62 17.81 3.05
N ARG A 128 -6.70 17.65 3.75
CA ARG A 128 -7.64 18.73 4.02
C ARG A 128 -7.18 19.56 5.21
#